data_ec9d5e107db2e624f143099ef58b64f7
#
_entry.id   ec9d5e107db2e624f143099ef58b64f7
#
_cell.length_a   1.000
_cell.length_b   1.000
_cell.length_c   1.000
_cell.angle_alpha   90.00
_cell.angle_beta   90.00
_cell.angle_gamma   90.00
#
_symmetry.space_group_name_H-M   'P 1'
#
loop_
_entity.id
_entity.type
_entity.pdbx_description
1 polymer ?
#
loop_
_entity_poly.entity_id
_entity_poly.type
_entity_poly.pdbx_seq_one_letter_code
_entity_poly.pdbx_strand_id
1 'polypeptide(L)'
;NPNDTLTLVAGSNMTITTNAGTDTITFASTGGGGGGGGSLGSRSTTSASTGSIAQTASANITIPTAGKSFSLLKVAINAPAYVILYTDSTSRSNDSSRSEGTDPTPGSGVLTEVSTTSSGASTFLMTPAVLGWNNDGTPASQIYAKVVNKRASSGSNTITVTLTTVALEA
;
A
#
# COMPACT_ATOMS: atom_id res chain seq x y z
N ASN A 1 32.38 7.17 -50.77
CA ASN A 1 33.78 7.39 -50.58
C ASN A 1 34.42 6.16 -49.90
N PRO A 2 35.45 5.50 -50.52
CA PRO A 2 35.98 4.24 -49.96
C PRO A 2 36.72 4.43 -48.60
N ASN A 3 36.83 5.65 -48.10
CA ASN A 3 37.44 5.97 -46.80
C ASN A 3 36.47 6.47 -45.75
N ASP A 4 35.17 6.29 -45.92
CA ASP A 4 34.20 6.68 -44.91
C ASP A 4 34.22 5.67 -43.74
N THR A 5 34.32 6.19 -42.51
CA THR A 5 34.34 5.39 -41.29
C THR A 5 33.01 5.54 -40.59
N LEU A 6 32.33 4.43 -40.35
CA LEU A 6 31.14 4.38 -39.47
C LEU A 6 31.61 4.31 -38.01
N THR A 7 31.31 5.35 -37.24
CA THR A 7 31.57 5.38 -35.81
C THR A 7 30.29 5.16 -35.04
N LEU A 8 30.25 4.13 -34.18
CA LEU A 8 29.17 3.84 -33.27
C LEU A 8 29.57 4.33 -31.87
N VAL A 9 28.79 5.26 -31.31
CA VAL A 9 29.05 5.83 -29.97
C VAL A 9 27.89 5.45 -29.05
N ALA A 10 28.25 4.80 -27.93
CA ALA A 10 27.23 4.50 -26.91
C ALA A 10 26.77 5.79 -26.23
N GLY A 11 25.46 6.03 -26.20
CA GLY A 11 24.83 7.08 -25.38
C GLY A 11 24.76 6.68 -23.90
N SER A 12 24.18 7.56 -23.08
CA SER A 12 23.92 7.25 -21.66
C SER A 12 23.06 6.01 -21.53
N ASN A 13 23.41 5.14 -20.58
CA ASN A 13 22.68 3.88 -20.29
C ASN A 13 22.66 2.87 -21.46
N MET A 14 23.64 2.91 -22.32
CA MET A 14 23.82 1.94 -23.40
C MET A 14 25.27 1.46 -23.46
N THR A 15 25.45 0.17 -23.70
CA THR A 15 26.71 -0.44 -24.06
C THR A 15 26.68 -0.96 -25.48
N ILE A 16 27.80 -0.79 -26.18
CA ILE A 16 28.06 -1.38 -27.50
C ILE A 16 29.27 -2.30 -27.32
N THR A 17 29.06 -3.59 -27.56
CA THR A 17 30.13 -4.59 -27.53
C THR A 17 30.28 -5.24 -28.89
N THR A 18 31.54 -5.48 -29.31
CA THR A 18 31.86 -6.16 -30.55
C THR A 18 32.51 -7.52 -30.24
N ASN A 19 32.21 -8.51 -31.04
CA ASN A 19 32.85 -9.84 -31.00
C ASN A 19 33.33 -10.18 -32.38
N ALA A 20 34.65 -10.10 -32.55
CA ALA A 20 35.35 -10.36 -33.84
C ALA A 20 35.30 -11.86 -34.20
N GLY A 21 35.12 -12.77 -33.23
CA GLY A 21 35.08 -14.20 -33.52
C GLY A 21 33.72 -14.68 -34.07
N THR A 22 32.67 -13.85 -33.91
CA THR A 22 31.31 -14.12 -34.41
C THR A 22 30.78 -13.03 -35.31
N ASP A 23 31.59 -12.02 -35.63
CA ASP A 23 31.20 -10.87 -36.45
C ASP A 23 29.95 -10.15 -35.97
N THR A 24 29.78 -10.04 -34.65
CA THR A 24 28.59 -9.44 -34.05
C THR A 24 28.86 -8.13 -33.32
N ILE A 25 27.92 -7.20 -33.42
CA ILE A 25 27.83 -6.00 -32.60
C ILE A 25 26.57 -6.09 -31.75
N THR A 26 26.73 -6.07 -30.43
CA THR A 26 25.60 -6.12 -29.48
C THR A 26 25.36 -4.74 -28.88
N PHE A 27 24.13 -4.30 -28.96
CA PHE A 27 23.67 -3.10 -28.28
C PHE A 27 22.87 -3.53 -27.05
N ALA A 28 23.31 -3.16 -25.84
CA ALA A 28 22.63 -3.48 -24.60
C ALA A 28 22.32 -2.21 -23.79
N SER A 29 21.13 -2.13 -23.23
CA SER A 29 20.77 -1.10 -22.26
C SER A 29 21.36 -1.46 -20.90
N THR A 30 22.16 -0.59 -20.30
CA THR A 30 22.71 -0.70 -18.95
C THR A 30 21.91 0.07 -17.91
N GLY A 31 21.00 0.94 -18.36
CA GLY A 31 20.06 1.63 -17.48
C GLY A 31 18.87 0.74 -17.21
N GLY A 32 18.53 0.50 -15.96
CA GLY A 32 17.22 -0.02 -15.61
C GLY A 32 16.18 0.89 -16.25
N GLY A 33 15.43 0.36 -17.21
CA GLY A 33 14.57 1.12 -18.09
C GLY A 33 13.62 2.06 -17.37
N GLY A 34 13.94 3.32 -17.38
CA GLY A 34 13.00 4.40 -17.19
C GLY A 34 12.19 4.60 -18.47
N GLY A 35 11.41 3.65 -18.87
CA GLY A 35 10.57 3.73 -20.07
C GLY A 35 9.41 2.76 -19.95
N GLY A 36 8.28 3.23 -19.49
CA GLY A 36 6.93 2.77 -19.74
C GLY A 36 6.74 1.25 -19.92
N GLY A 37 6.64 0.52 -18.85
CA GLY A 37 6.34 -0.90 -18.87
C GLY A 37 6.72 -1.59 -17.58
N GLY A 38 6.79 -0.87 -16.47
CA GLY A 38 6.90 -1.48 -15.15
C GLY A 38 5.74 -2.45 -14.99
N SER A 39 6.04 -3.75 -14.90
CA SER A 39 5.06 -4.74 -14.47
C SER A 39 4.39 -4.19 -13.21
N LEU A 40 3.09 -4.09 -13.22
CA LEU A 40 2.34 -3.77 -12.00
C LEU A 40 2.85 -4.69 -10.90
N GLY A 41 3.08 -4.14 -9.71
CA GLY A 41 3.56 -4.89 -8.57
C GLY A 41 2.64 -6.09 -8.30
N SER A 42 3.24 -7.21 -7.87
CA SER A 42 2.48 -8.35 -7.40
C SER A 42 1.62 -7.97 -6.20
N ARG A 43 0.51 -8.68 -6.01
CA ARG A 43 -0.29 -8.55 -4.80
C ARG A 43 0.57 -8.85 -3.57
N SER A 44 0.56 -7.97 -2.62
CA SER A 44 1.22 -8.12 -1.33
C SER A 44 0.18 -8.20 -0.22
N THR A 45 0.45 -8.99 0.80
CA THR A 45 -0.38 -9.09 1.99
C THR A 45 0.44 -8.69 3.20
N THR A 46 -0.03 -7.68 3.93
CA THR A 46 0.63 -7.13 5.12
C THR A 46 -0.37 -7.02 6.26
N SER A 47 0.09 -7.04 7.50
CA SER A 47 -0.79 -6.93 8.65
C SER A 47 -0.15 -6.17 9.80
N ALA A 48 -1.01 -5.63 10.66
CA ALA A 48 -0.65 -5.12 11.97
C ALA A 48 -1.73 -5.48 13.00
N SER A 49 -1.33 -5.57 14.26
CA SER A 49 -2.22 -5.94 15.35
C SER A 49 -2.26 -4.84 16.40
N THR A 50 -3.41 -4.67 17.03
CA THR A 50 -3.53 -3.89 18.27
C THR A 50 -2.85 -4.65 19.41
N GLY A 51 -2.55 -3.98 20.52
CA GLY A 51 -2.45 -4.67 21.80
C GLY A 51 -3.81 -5.28 22.20
N SER A 52 -3.89 -5.85 23.38
CA SER A 52 -5.17 -6.27 23.96
C SER A 52 -6.00 -5.03 24.32
N ILE A 53 -7.14 -4.84 23.67
CA ILE A 53 -8.06 -3.71 23.90
C ILE A 53 -9.40 -4.20 24.42
N ALA A 54 -9.92 -3.51 25.43
CA ALA A 54 -11.22 -3.83 26.05
C ALA A 54 -12.37 -3.63 25.06
N GLN A 55 -13.53 -4.19 25.39
CA GLN A 55 -14.79 -3.94 24.68
C GLN A 55 -15.03 -2.41 24.53
N THR A 56 -15.45 -1.97 23.37
CA THR A 56 -15.68 -0.56 22.98
C THR A 56 -14.45 0.36 23.00
N ALA A 57 -13.31 -0.11 23.50
CA ALA A 57 -12.07 0.64 23.44
C ALA A 57 -11.47 0.64 22.03
N SER A 58 -10.63 1.63 21.76
CA SER A 58 -9.93 1.77 20.49
C SER A 58 -8.42 1.74 20.66
N ALA A 59 -7.72 1.37 19.59
CA ALA A 59 -6.28 1.51 19.47
C ALA A 59 -5.90 2.03 18.09
N ASN A 60 -4.78 2.73 18.04
CA ASN A 60 -4.17 3.22 16.82
C ASN A 60 -3.05 2.25 16.41
N ILE A 61 -3.04 1.84 15.16
CA ILE A 61 -1.98 1.01 14.58
C ILE A 61 -1.46 1.63 13.29
N THR A 62 -0.26 1.25 12.89
CA THR A 62 0.34 1.55 11.60
C THR A 62 0.50 0.24 10.85
N ILE A 63 0.03 0.21 9.61
CA ILE A 63 0.01 -1.02 8.79
C ILE A 63 0.96 -0.80 7.62
N PRO A 64 1.97 -1.66 7.42
CA PRO A 64 2.82 -1.62 6.23
C PRO A 64 1.97 -1.79 4.95
N THR A 65 2.39 -1.19 3.85
CA THR A 65 1.76 -1.31 2.53
C THR A 65 2.77 -1.79 1.48
N ALA A 66 2.28 -2.19 0.32
CA ALA A 66 3.15 -2.63 -0.77
C ALA A 66 4.02 -1.50 -1.36
N GLY A 67 3.58 -0.24 -1.18
CA GLY A 67 4.25 0.97 -1.66
C GLY A 67 3.66 2.21 -1.01
N LYS A 68 4.20 3.38 -1.33
CA LYS A 68 3.73 4.68 -0.82
C LYS A 68 2.33 5.03 -1.31
N SER A 69 2.02 4.65 -2.55
CA SER A 69 0.66 4.60 -3.08
C SER A 69 0.32 3.20 -3.57
N PHE A 70 -0.93 2.81 -3.45
CA PHE A 70 -1.37 1.43 -3.69
C PHE A 70 -2.85 1.34 -4.06
N SER A 71 -3.22 0.23 -4.67
CA SER A 71 -4.59 -0.21 -4.82
C SER A 71 -4.92 -1.22 -3.71
N LEU A 72 -5.88 -0.90 -2.84
CA LEU A 72 -6.37 -1.78 -1.78
C LEU A 72 -7.46 -2.70 -2.36
N LEU A 73 -7.21 -4.00 -2.32
CA LEU A 73 -8.11 -5.02 -2.87
C LEU A 73 -8.94 -5.70 -1.80
N LYS A 74 -8.39 -5.82 -0.57
CA LYS A 74 -9.03 -6.58 0.49
C LYS A 74 -8.60 -6.09 1.87
N VAL A 75 -9.54 -6.06 2.80
CA VAL A 75 -9.30 -5.91 4.24
C VAL A 75 -9.84 -7.15 4.94
N ALA A 76 -9.00 -7.83 5.72
CA ALA A 76 -9.42 -8.94 6.58
C ALA A 76 -9.16 -8.58 8.04
N ILE A 77 -10.10 -8.94 8.91
CA ILE A 77 -10.06 -8.65 10.35
C ILE A 77 -10.36 -9.95 11.08
N ASN A 78 -9.53 -10.30 12.07
CA ASN A 78 -9.62 -11.59 12.77
C ASN A 78 -10.66 -11.63 13.92
N ALA A 79 -11.22 -10.48 14.32
CA ALA A 79 -12.14 -10.35 15.45
C ALA A 79 -13.14 -9.22 15.21
N PRO A 80 -14.25 -9.14 15.97
CA PRO A 80 -15.21 -8.06 15.85
C PRO A 80 -14.58 -6.69 16.02
N ALA A 81 -14.63 -5.87 14.98
CA ALA A 81 -14.03 -4.53 14.99
C ALA A 81 -14.69 -3.57 14.00
N TYR A 82 -14.56 -2.27 14.29
CA TYR A 82 -14.70 -1.18 13.36
C TYR A 82 -13.32 -0.62 13.07
N VAL A 83 -12.93 -0.58 11.81
CA VAL A 83 -11.60 -0.18 11.35
C VAL A 83 -11.73 0.96 10.36
N ILE A 84 -10.99 2.04 10.60
CA ILE A 84 -10.88 3.19 9.71
C ILE A 84 -9.44 3.29 9.26
N LEU A 85 -9.19 3.43 7.96
CA LEU A 85 -7.87 3.62 7.37
C LEU A 85 -7.68 5.08 6.96
N TYR A 86 -6.49 5.62 7.22
CA TYR A 86 -6.15 7.02 7.00
C TYR A 86 -4.85 7.17 6.21
N THR A 87 -4.75 8.26 5.46
CA THR A 87 -3.56 8.62 4.68
C THR A 87 -2.35 8.97 5.53
N ASP A 88 -2.57 9.54 6.74
CA ASP A 88 -1.51 10.01 7.64
C ASP A 88 -1.95 9.98 9.11
N SER A 89 -0.97 10.14 10.01
CA SER A 89 -1.22 10.10 11.47
C SER A 89 -2.00 11.31 11.98
N THR A 90 -1.87 12.46 11.33
CA THR A 90 -2.59 13.69 11.70
C THR A 90 -4.07 13.55 11.39
N SER A 91 -4.42 13.05 10.20
CA SER A 91 -5.77 12.73 9.79
C SER A 91 -6.44 11.77 10.78
N ARG A 92 -5.75 10.70 11.17
CA ARG A 92 -6.23 9.76 12.20
C ARG A 92 -6.46 10.46 13.54
N SER A 93 -5.56 11.32 13.97
CA SER A 93 -5.67 12.01 15.25
C SER A 93 -6.83 13.01 15.27
N ASN A 94 -7.03 13.74 14.19
CA ASN A 94 -8.13 14.71 14.04
C ASN A 94 -9.50 14.02 14.02
N ASP A 95 -9.57 12.78 13.53
CA ASP A 95 -10.79 11.97 13.45
C ASP A 95 -10.99 11.02 14.66
N SER A 96 -10.20 11.21 15.72
CA SER A 96 -10.15 10.28 16.86
C SER A 96 -11.48 10.11 17.60
N SER A 97 -12.34 11.14 17.63
CA SER A 97 -13.64 11.12 18.31
C SER A 97 -14.80 10.64 17.44
N ARG A 98 -14.60 10.44 16.12
CA ARG A 98 -15.68 10.04 15.23
C ARG A 98 -16.19 8.64 15.58
N SER A 99 -17.52 8.56 15.71
CA SER A 99 -18.24 7.32 15.98
C SER A 99 -18.58 6.57 14.69
N GLU A 100 -18.74 5.25 14.78
CA GLU A 100 -19.28 4.43 13.70
C GLU A 100 -20.65 4.95 13.25
N GLY A 101 -20.87 5.01 11.93
CA GLY A 101 -22.11 5.55 11.35
C GLY A 101 -22.18 7.06 11.21
N THR A 102 -21.10 7.78 11.55
CA THR A 102 -20.95 9.20 11.28
C THR A 102 -20.04 9.38 10.08
N ASP A 103 -20.48 10.13 9.07
CA ASP A 103 -19.67 10.39 7.87
C ASP A 103 -18.41 11.18 8.22
N PRO A 104 -17.28 10.88 7.58
CA PRO A 104 -16.06 11.66 7.76
C PRO A 104 -16.22 13.07 7.17
N THR A 105 -15.58 14.04 7.80
CA THR A 105 -15.49 15.39 7.22
C THR A 105 -14.78 15.33 5.86
N PRO A 106 -15.29 15.97 4.81
CA PRO A 106 -14.63 16.02 3.51
C PRO A 106 -13.17 16.49 3.63
N GLY A 107 -12.24 15.77 3.02
CA GLY A 107 -10.81 16.07 3.07
C GLY A 107 -10.11 15.62 4.37
N SER A 108 -10.76 14.84 5.24
CA SER A 108 -10.19 14.38 6.51
C SER A 108 -9.13 13.28 6.39
N GLY A 109 -8.75 12.87 5.17
CA GLY A 109 -7.74 11.84 4.95
C GLY A 109 -8.20 10.42 5.23
N VAL A 110 -9.50 10.17 5.39
CA VAL A 110 -10.08 8.83 5.49
C VAL A 110 -10.04 8.15 4.11
N LEU A 111 -9.39 6.98 4.03
CA LEU A 111 -9.32 6.17 2.82
C LEU A 111 -10.55 5.27 2.66
N THR A 112 -10.86 4.56 3.71
CA THR A 112 -12.02 3.65 3.79
C THR A 112 -12.28 3.27 5.24
N GLU A 113 -13.48 2.79 5.47
CA GLU A 113 -13.86 2.20 6.76
C GLU A 113 -14.60 0.88 6.54
N VAL A 114 -14.39 -0.04 7.44
CA VAL A 114 -15.04 -1.36 7.43
C VAL A 114 -15.47 -1.72 8.84
N SER A 115 -16.64 -2.34 8.94
CA SER A 115 -17.19 -2.77 10.23
C SER A 115 -17.62 -4.22 10.16
N THR A 116 -17.14 -5.03 11.09
CA THR A 116 -17.63 -6.40 11.26
C THR A 116 -18.92 -6.40 12.07
N THR A 117 -19.65 -7.51 12.04
CA THR A 117 -20.66 -7.80 13.06
C THR A 117 -19.98 -8.07 14.41
N SER A 118 -20.75 -8.12 15.50
CA SER A 118 -20.23 -8.38 16.85
C SER A 118 -19.73 -9.81 17.08
N SER A 119 -19.81 -10.70 16.09
CA SER A 119 -19.67 -12.15 16.25
C SER A 119 -18.47 -12.81 15.58
N GLY A 120 -17.55 -12.06 14.91
CA GLY A 120 -16.41 -12.78 14.35
C GLY A 120 -15.47 -12.05 13.40
N ALA A 121 -14.55 -12.83 12.88
CA ALA A 121 -13.66 -12.43 11.81
C ALA A 121 -14.45 -12.12 10.51
N SER A 122 -13.98 -11.16 9.75
CA SER A 122 -14.60 -10.78 8.46
C SER A 122 -13.56 -10.42 7.42
N THR A 123 -13.93 -10.64 6.16
CA THR A 123 -13.13 -10.25 5.00
C THR A 123 -13.97 -9.38 4.09
N PHE A 124 -13.46 -8.20 3.78
CA PHE A 124 -14.08 -7.22 2.90
C PHE A 124 -13.31 -7.16 1.59
N LEU A 125 -13.97 -7.45 0.49
CA LEU A 125 -13.43 -7.27 -0.86
C LEU A 125 -13.77 -5.86 -1.32
N MET A 126 -12.74 -5.11 -1.75
CA MET A 126 -12.93 -3.77 -2.28
C MET A 126 -13.23 -3.86 -3.79
N THR A 127 -14.49 -3.72 -4.15
CA THR A 127 -14.98 -3.79 -5.54
C THR A 127 -15.91 -2.61 -5.85
N PRO A 128 -15.42 -1.53 -6.47
CA PRO A 128 -14.06 -1.35 -7.00
C PRO A 128 -13.00 -1.26 -5.91
N ALA A 129 -11.72 -1.45 -6.29
CA ALA A 129 -10.59 -1.28 -5.39
C ALA A 129 -10.49 0.17 -4.88
N VAL A 130 -10.02 0.34 -3.64
CA VAL A 130 -9.78 1.66 -3.06
C VAL A 130 -8.35 2.09 -3.36
N LEU A 131 -8.17 3.27 -3.94
CA LEU A 131 -6.86 3.88 -4.08
C LEU A 131 -6.44 4.51 -2.74
N GLY A 132 -5.23 4.17 -2.30
CA GLY A 132 -4.65 4.67 -1.07
C GLY A 132 -3.24 5.19 -1.29
N TRP A 133 -2.83 6.11 -0.44
CA TRP A 133 -1.48 6.65 -0.41
C TRP A 133 -1.11 7.12 1.00
N ASN A 134 0.18 7.21 1.26
CA ASN A 134 0.69 7.82 2.47
C ASN A 134 0.88 9.33 2.23
N ASN A 135 0.28 10.16 3.04
CA ASN A 135 0.29 11.63 2.94
C ASN A 135 1.18 12.30 4.00
N ASP A 136 2.07 11.55 4.64
CA ASP A 136 3.07 12.15 5.54
C ASP A 136 4.00 13.09 4.76
N GLY A 137 4.60 14.06 5.43
CA GLY A 137 5.56 15.00 4.81
C GLY A 137 6.76 14.33 4.13
N THR A 138 7.08 13.11 4.54
CA THR A 138 7.97 12.16 3.84
C THR A 138 7.20 10.87 3.67
N PRO A 139 6.61 10.63 2.49
CA PRO A 139 5.79 9.44 2.25
C PRO A 139 6.55 8.13 2.48
N ALA A 140 5.91 7.20 3.18
CA ALA A 140 6.44 5.87 3.50
C ALA A 140 5.46 4.77 3.06
N SER A 141 5.97 3.54 2.92
CA SER A 141 5.13 2.38 2.58
C SER A 141 4.33 1.88 3.78
N GLN A 142 3.44 2.72 4.28
CA GLN A 142 2.56 2.45 5.42
C GLN A 142 1.31 3.33 5.37
N ILE A 143 0.27 2.91 6.07
CA ILE A 143 -0.92 3.72 6.38
C ILE A 143 -1.29 3.60 7.85
N TYR A 144 -2.20 4.43 8.28
CA TYR A 144 -2.62 4.54 9.66
C TYR A 144 -4.04 4.02 9.84
N ALA A 145 -4.30 3.33 10.95
CA ALA A 145 -5.63 2.86 11.26
C ALA A 145 -6.05 3.17 12.70
N LYS A 146 -7.34 3.45 12.88
CA LYS A 146 -8.02 3.40 14.17
C LYS A 146 -8.85 2.12 14.17
N VAL A 147 -8.69 1.32 15.23
CA VAL A 147 -9.39 0.04 15.40
C VAL A 147 -10.20 0.10 16.69
N VAL A 148 -11.50 -0.10 16.61
CA VAL A 148 -12.42 -0.14 17.76
C VAL A 148 -12.88 -1.56 17.97
N ASN A 149 -12.77 -2.09 19.20
CA ASN A 149 -13.23 -3.43 19.53
C ASN A 149 -14.76 -3.47 19.65
N LYS A 150 -15.42 -4.24 18.78
CA LYS A 150 -16.89 -4.43 18.75
C LYS A 150 -17.38 -5.71 19.41
N ARG A 151 -16.57 -6.35 20.24
CA ARG A 151 -16.95 -7.57 20.95
C ARG A 151 -18.27 -7.36 21.70
N ALA A 152 -19.21 -8.32 21.57
CA ALA A 152 -20.52 -8.22 22.20
C ALA A 152 -20.49 -8.43 23.72
N SER A 153 -19.51 -9.17 24.25
CA SER A 153 -19.37 -9.46 25.67
C SER A 153 -18.16 -8.74 26.28
N SER A 154 -18.20 -8.53 27.59
CA SER A 154 -17.06 -8.00 28.35
C SER A 154 -15.78 -8.80 28.07
N GLY A 155 -14.64 -8.14 28.07
CA GLY A 155 -13.33 -8.73 27.81
C GLY A 155 -12.51 -7.94 26.79
N SER A 156 -11.32 -8.43 26.52
CA SER A 156 -10.38 -7.78 25.61
C SER A 156 -10.06 -8.67 24.41
N ASN A 157 -9.75 -8.04 23.28
CA ASN A 157 -9.28 -8.71 22.07
C ASN A 157 -7.98 -8.07 21.57
N THR A 158 -7.10 -8.90 21.01
CA THR A 158 -6.06 -8.45 20.09
C THR A 158 -6.62 -8.56 18.68
N ILE A 159 -6.72 -7.43 18.00
CA ILE A 159 -7.33 -7.34 16.68
C ILE A 159 -6.24 -7.16 15.63
N THR A 160 -6.18 -8.09 14.68
CA THR A 160 -5.27 -8.05 13.54
C THR A 160 -6.02 -7.58 12.32
N VAL A 161 -5.50 -6.54 11.69
CA VAL A 161 -5.98 -6.02 10.40
C VAL A 161 -4.98 -6.42 9.33
N THR A 162 -5.45 -7.13 8.32
CA THR A 162 -4.64 -7.62 7.19
C THR A 162 -5.12 -6.96 5.91
N LEU A 163 -4.20 -6.33 5.18
CA LEU A 163 -4.47 -5.68 3.89
C LEU A 163 -3.89 -6.51 2.76
N THR A 164 -4.60 -6.59 1.64
CA THR A 164 -4.06 -7.06 0.37
C THR A 164 -4.02 -5.90 -0.59
N THR A 165 -2.83 -5.54 -1.04
CA THR A 165 -2.58 -4.35 -1.86
C THR A 165 -1.73 -4.67 -3.09
N VAL A 166 -1.77 -3.80 -4.08
CA VAL A 166 -0.84 -3.75 -5.20
C VAL A 166 -0.17 -2.38 -5.19
N ALA A 167 1.17 -2.33 -5.21
CA ALA A 167 1.90 -1.07 -5.27
C ALA A 167 1.64 -0.35 -6.58
N LEU A 168 1.45 0.96 -6.50
CA LEU A 168 1.38 1.89 -7.64
C LEU A 168 2.63 2.79 -7.68
N GLU A 169 3.21 3.05 -6.49
CA GLU A 169 4.45 3.79 -6.30
C GLU A 169 5.29 3.09 -5.21
N ALA A 170 6.56 2.87 -5.49
CA ALA A 170 7.51 2.20 -4.57
C ALA A 170 8.08 3.14 -3.50
#